data_e3d42ae515d6bf1da5b50bd305111273
#
_entry.id   e3d42ae515d6bf1da5b50bd305111273
#
_cell.length_a   1.000
_cell.length_b   1.000
_cell.length_c   1.000
_cell.angle_alpha   90.00
_cell.angle_beta   90.00
_cell.angle_gamma   90.00
#
_symmetry.space_group_name_H-M   'P 1'
#
loop_
_entity.id
_entity.type
_entity.pdbx_description
1 polymer ?
#
loop_
_entity_poly.entity_id
_entity_poly.type
_entity_poly.pdbx_seq_one_letter_code
_entity_poly.pdbx_strand_id
1 'polypeptide(L)'
;MSASTLSASKPLLAGYVESILAAPVYDVAVETPLQVAPQLSQRLGNRVLLKREDLQPVFSFKIRGAYTRVARLSDEQKARGVITASAGNHAQGLALAAQRLGVRAVIVMPRTTPELKVKGVLARGGEALLHGDAFPDALAHALQLAEREGMTFVPPYDDPDVIAGQGTVAMEILRQHSGRLDAIFVPVGGGSLIAGIAAYVKHLRPDIRVIGVEPEDSNCLQAALAAGERVVLGQVGL
;
A
#
# COMPACT_ATOMS: atom_id res chain seq x y z
N MET A 1 -2.75 15.43 28.24
CA MET A 1 -3.07 14.00 28.23
C MET A 1 -1.93 13.28 27.53
N SER A 2 -1.21 12.43 28.27
CA SER A 2 -0.02 11.73 27.77
C SER A 2 -0.45 10.73 26.69
N ALA A 3 0.01 10.93 25.46
CA ALA A 3 -0.12 9.94 24.41
C ALA A 3 0.70 8.72 24.83
N SER A 4 0.00 7.62 25.16
CA SER A 4 0.61 6.31 25.34
C SER A 4 1.30 5.95 24.00
N THR A 5 2.61 6.10 23.95
CA THR A 5 3.42 5.64 22.83
C THR A 5 3.37 4.11 22.84
N LEU A 6 2.55 3.52 21.99
CA LEU A 6 2.67 2.12 21.61
C LEU A 6 4.03 1.94 20.92
N SER A 7 5.06 1.66 21.72
CA SER A 7 6.40 1.38 21.21
C SER A 7 6.42 -0.04 20.67
N ALA A 8 6.48 -0.19 19.34
CA ALA A 8 6.74 -1.48 18.73
C ALA A 8 8.08 -2.02 19.27
N SER A 9 8.13 -3.31 19.58
CA SER A 9 9.34 -3.93 20.11
C SER A 9 10.46 -3.89 19.05
N LYS A 10 11.71 -3.67 19.46
CA LYS A 10 12.88 -3.67 18.57
C LYS A 10 12.97 -4.92 17.67
N PRO A 11 12.69 -6.15 18.16
CA PRO A 11 12.64 -7.35 17.31
C PRO A 11 11.60 -7.28 16.20
N LEU A 12 10.41 -6.73 16.45
CA LEU A 12 9.39 -6.56 15.42
C LEU A 12 9.85 -5.61 14.31
N LEU A 13 10.43 -4.47 14.67
CA LEU A 13 10.96 -3.52 13.69
C LEU A 13 12.08 -4.14 12.85
N ALA A 14 13.02 -4.87 13.48
CA ALA A 14 14.11 -5.55 12.79
C ALA A 14 13.58 -6.56 11.75
N GLY A 15 12.60 -7.38 12.12
CA GLY A 15 11.98 -8.35 11.19
C GLY A 15 11.32 -7.68 9.99
N TYR A 16 10.66 -6.54 10.19
CA TYR A 16 10.13 -5.77 9.07
C TYR A 16 11.24 -5.16 8.20
N VAL A 17 12.34 -4.66 8.79
CA VAL A 17 13.47 -4.12 8.02
C VAL A 17 14.10 -5.21 7.15
N GLU A 18 14.34 -6.40 7.68
CA GLU A 18 14.83 -7.54 6.91
C GLU A 18 13.88 -7.88 5.74
N SER A 19 12.57 -7.92 6.01
CA SER A 19 11.56 -8.21 4.99
C SER A 19 11.50 -7.12 3.91
N ILE A 20 11.66 -5.84 4.27
CA ILE A 20 11.72 -4.69 3.35
C ILE A 20 12.97 -4.79 2.44
N LEU A 21 14.14 -5.08 3.03
CA LEU A 21 15.38 -5.22 2.27
C LEU A 21 15.34 -6.41 1.29
N ALA A 22 14.61 -7.47 1.64
CA ALA A 22 14.42 -8.66 0.80
C ALA A 22 13.22 -8.56 -0.14
N ALA A 23 12.50 -7.43 -0.19
CA ALA A 23 11.33 -7.29 -1.06
C ALA A 23 11.75 -7.10 -2.53
N PRO A 24 11.30 -7.97 -3.47
CA PRO A 24 11.76 -7.96 -4.87
C PRO A 24 11.02 -6.91 -5.72
N VAL A 25 10.83 -5.68 -5.19
CA VAL A 25 9.97 -4.66 -5.81
C VAL A 25 10.49 -4.16 -7.15
N TYR A 26 11.82 -4.18 -7.35
CA TYR A 26 12.46 -3.57 -8.52
C TYR A 26 12.34 -4.39 -9.81
N ASP A 27 11.74 -5.55 -9.76
CA ASP A 27 11.34 -6.29 -10.97
C ASP A 27 10.21 -5.56 -11.73
N VAL A 28 9.45 -4.71 -11.03
CA VAL A 28 8.28 -4.00 -11.60
C VAL A 28 8.20 -2.52 -11.23
N ALA A 29 8.67 -2.17 -10.02
CA ALA A 29 8.67 -0.78 -9.56
C ALA A 29 9.95 -0.08 -9.98
N VAL A 30 9.85 1.21 -10.22
CA VAL A 30 11.02 2.06 -10.44
C VAL A 30 11.39 2.79 -9.14
N GLU A 31 12.68 3.07 -8.96
CA GLU A 31 13.10 3.99 -7.93
C GLU A 31 12.67 5.40 -8.33
N THR A 32 11.61 5.90 -7.69
CA THR A 32 11.08 7.22 -8.01
C THR A 32 11.93 8.33 -7.40
N PRO A 33 12.01 9.51 -8.02
CA PRO A 33 12.79 10.60 -7.47
C PRO A 33 12.19 11.18 -6.19
N LEU A 34 13.06 11.66 -5.30
CA LEU A 34 12.71 12.54 -4.20
C LEU A 34 12.92 14.00 -4.66
N GLN A 35 11.86 14.61 -5.13
CA GLN A 35 11.88 15.89 -5.83
C GLN A 35 11.61 17.06 -4.90
N VAL A 36 12.41 18.14 -5.01
CA VAL A 36 12.12 19.40 -4.32
C VAL A 36 10.83 20.02 -4.88
N ALA A 37 9.96 20.49 -4.00
CA ALA A 37 8.76 21.27 -4.33
C ALA A 37 9.01 22.76 -4.05
N PRO A 38 9.56 23.54 -5.00
CA PRO A 38 10.08 24.89 -4.71
C PRO A 38 8.98 25.87 -4.30
N GLN A 39 7.87 25.89 -4.98
CA GLN A 39 6.75 26.79 -4.66
C GLN A 39 6.14 26.49 -3.29
N LEU A 40 5.94 25.19 -2.95
CA LEU A 40 5.45 24.77 -1.65
C LEU A 40 6.45 25.07 -0.55
N SER A 41 7.74 24.86 -0.82
CA SER A 41 8.83 25.19 0.10
C SER A 41 8.86 26.68 0.43
N GLN A 42 8.76 27.54 -0.57
CA GLN A 42 8.69 29.00 -0.40
C GLN A 42 7.46 29.42 0.41
N ARG A 43 6.28 28.88 0.06
CA ARG A 43 5.02 29.20 0.75
C ARG A 43 5.06 28.82 2.24
N LEU A 44 5.69 27.71 2.58
CA LEU A 44 5.74 27.19 3.94
C LEU A 44 6.99 27.65 4.72
N GLY A 45 7.92 28.39 4.09
CA GLY A 45 9.20 28.76 4.72
C GLY A 45 10.02 27.53 5.14
N ASN A 46 9.90 26.42 4.40
CA ASN A 46 10.49 25.12 4.76
C ASN A 46 10.98 24.38 3.50
N ARG A 47 11.90 23.44 3.63
CA ARG A 47 12.29 22.59 2.51
C ARG A 47 11.37 21.39 2.40
N VAL A 48 10.52 21.39 1.37
CA VAL A 48 9.57 20.31 1.10
C VAL A 48 10.06 19.45 -0.05
N LEU A 49 10.07 18.13 0.17
CA LEU A 49 10.43 17.10 -0.80
C LEU A 49 9.22 16.21 -1.06
N LEU A 50 9.02 15.84 -2.32
CA LEU A 50 7.95 14.93 -2.76
C LEU A 50 8.57 13.62 -3.23
N LYS A 51 8.21 12.52 -2.60
CA LYS A 51 8.49 11.17 -3.10
C LYS A 51 7.45 10.83 -4.18
N ARG A 52 7.90 10.76 -5.42
CA ARG A 52 7.05 10.78 -6.62
C ARG A 52 6.51 9.39 -6.99
N GLU A 53 5.77 8.75 -6.08
CA GLU A 53 5.16 7.44 -6.35
C GLU A 53 4.04 7.47 -7.42
N ASP A 54 3.60 8.65 -7.82
CA ASP A 54 2.76 8.87 -9.00
C ASP A 54 3.48 8.55 -10.33
N LEU A 55 4.81 8.46 -10.34
CA LEU A 55 5.61 8.09 -11.50
C LEU A 55 5.81 6.57 -11.65
N GLN A 56 5.23 5.76 -10.77
CA GLN A 56 5.23 4.31 -10.93
C GLN A 56 4.40 3.89 -12.17
N PRO A 57 4.66 2.70 -12.77
CA PRO A 57 3.92 2.20 -13.94
C PRO A 57 2.40 2.10 -13.76
N VAL A 58 1.94 2.05 -12.51
CA VAL A 58 0.51 2.06 -12.13
C VAL A 58 0.09 3.36 -11.43
N PHE A 59 0.91 4.41 -11.53
CA PHE A 59 0.66 5.74 -10.96
C PHE A 59 0.48 5.74 -9.44
N SER A 60 1.03 4.75 -8.74
CA SER A 60 0.96 4.66 -7.28
C SER A 60 1.96 3.65 -6.71
N PHE A 61 2.27 3.80 -5.42
CA PHE A 61 3.11 2.89 -4.64
C PHE A 61 2.54 1.46 -4.52
N LYS A 62 1.27 1.24 -4.82
CA LYS A 62 0.58 -0.04 -4.59
C LYS A 62 1.22 -1.22 -5.33
N ILE A 63 1.92 -0.98 -6.43
CA ILE A 63 2.65 -2.01 -7.16
C ILE A 63 3.70 -2.72 -6.29
N ARG A 64 4.36 -2.00 -5.38
CA ARG A 64 5.44 -2.52 -4.54
C ARG A 64 4.96 -3.66 -3.64
N GLY A 65 3.90 -3.40 -2.85
CA GLY A 65 3.34 -4.42 -1.96
C GLY A 65 2.60 -5.52 -2.69
N ALA A 66 1.85 -5.20 -3.75
CA ALA A 66 1.17 -6.20 -4.55
C ALA A 66 2.17 -7.18 -5.17
N TYR A 67 3.26 -6.67 -5.75
CA TYR A 67 4.29 -7.53 -6.33
C TYR A 67 5.01 -8.37 -5.28
N THR A 68 5.42 -7.77 -4.17
CA THR A 68 6.10 -8.50 -3.08
C THR A 68 5.25 -9.66 -2.59
N ARG A 69 3.94 -9.44 -2.39
CA ARG A 69 3.02 -10.49 -1.93
C ARG A 69 2.88 -11.61 -2.94
N VAL A 70 2.68 -11.31 -4.21
CA VAL A 70 2.52 -12.35 -5.26
C VAL A 70 3.83 -13.08 -5.51
N ALA A 71 4.97 -12.38 -5.51
CA ALA A 71 6.28 -13.00 -5.72
C ALA A 71 6.63 -14.03 -4.65
N ARG A 72 6.18 -13.81 -3.40
CA ARG A 72 6.44 -14.71 -2.25
C ARG A 72 5.43 -15.86 -2.11
N LEU A 73 4.45 -15.96 -2.98
CA LEU A 73 3.55 -17.11 -3.02
C LEU A 73 4.31 -18.38 -3.46
N SER A 74 3.87 -19.53 -2.96
CA SER A 74 4.35 -20.82 -3.46
C SER A 74 3.92 -21.05 -4.92
N ASP A 75 4.60 -21.94 -5.62
CA ASP A 75 4.25 -22.27 -7.01
C ASP A 75 2.82 -22.82 -7.12
N GLU A 76 2.36 -23.59 -6.12
CA GLU A 76 0.98 -24.08 -6.05
C GLU A 76 -0.02 -22.95 -5.86
N GLN A 77 0.30 -21.95 -5.03
CA GLN A 77 -0.56 -20.76 -4.86
C GLN A 77 -0.61 -19.92 -6.14
N LYS A 78 0.55 -19.73 -6.79
CA LYS A 78 0.62 -19.02 -8.08
C LYS A 78 -0.17 -19.74 -9.17
N ALA A 79 -0.10 -21.07 -9.22
CA ALA A 79 -0.83 -21.87 -10.19
C ALA A 79 -2.37 -21.74 -10.06
N ARG A 80 -2.87 -21.59 -8.82
CA ARG A 80 -4.29 -21.34 -8.56
C ARG A 80 -4.72 -19.90 -8.85
N GLY A 81 -3.76 -18.96 -8.90
CA GLY A 81 -4.02 -17.56 -9.15
C GLY A 81 -4.31 -16.74 -7.91
N VAL A 82 -4.45 -15.44 -8.11
CA VAL A 82 -4.69 -14.45 -7.06
C VAL A 82 -5.99 -13.68 -7.30
N ILE A 83 -6.60 -13.20 -6.24
CA ILE A 83 -7.84 -12.43 -6.29
C ILE A 83 -7.81 -11.28 -5.29
N THR A 84 -8.46 -10.18 -5.63
CA THR A 84 -8.70 -9.07 -4.69
C THR A 84 -10.03 -8.38 -4.99
N ALA A 85 -10.50 -7.57 -4.02
CA ALA A 85 -11.56 -6.59 -4.25
C ALA A 85 -10.94 -5.19 -4.24
N SER A 86 -11.04 -4.47 -5.35
CA SER A 86 -10.56 -3.09 -5.44
C SER A 86 -10.99 -2.41 -6.74
N ALA A 87 -11.47 -1.18 -6.65
CA ALA A 87 -11.74 -0.32 -7.81
C ALA A 87 -10.65 0.74 -8.06
N GLY A 88 -9.51 0.66 -7.36
CA GLY A 88 -8.49 1.71 -7.37
C GLY A 88 -7.07 1.23 -7.68
N ASN A 89 -6.12 1.87 -7.03
CA ASN A 89 -4.69 1.65 -7.25
C ASN A 89 -4.21 0.23 -6.96
N HIS A 90 -4.83 -0.45 -5.97
CA HIS A 90 -4.47 -1.83 -5.65
C HIS A 90 -4.87 -2.79 -6.79
N ALA A 91 -6.02 -2.57 -7.41
CA ALA A 91 -6.46 -3.33 -8.60
C ALA A 91 -5.41 -3.28 -9.72
N GLN A 92 -4.93 -2.06 -10.03
CA GLN A 92 -3.92 -1.85 -11.06
C GLN A 92 -2.57 -2.48 -10.68
N GLY A 93 -2.19 -2.34 -9.41
CA GLY A 93 -0.95 -2.91 -8.87
C GLY A 93 -0.96 -4.43 -8.93
N LEU A 94 -2.05 -5.08 -8.50
CA LEU A 94 -2.16 -6.54 -8.52
C LEU A 94 -2.20 -7.10 -9.95
N ALA A 95 -2.95 -6.45 -10.84
CA ALA A 95 -3.00 -6.88 -12.25
C ALA A 95 -1.62 -6.86 -12.90
N LEU A 96 -0.85 -5.77 -12.75
CA LEU A 96 0.51 -5.70 -13.29
C LEU A 96 1.47 -6.68 -12.61
N ALA A 97 1.39 -6.84 -11.28
CA ALA A 97 2.22 -7.78 -10.54
C ALA A 97 2.01 -9.21 -11.02
N ALA A 98 0.75 -9.61 -11.16
CA ALA A 98 0.37 -10.94 -11.64
C ALA A 98 0.80 -11.17 -13.09
N GLN A 99 0.61 -10.18 -13.97
CA GLN A 99 1.07 -10.24 -15.37
C GLN A 99 2.57 -10.51 -15.45
N ARG A 100 3.37 -9.79 -14.65
CA ARG A 100 4.83 -9.94 -14.63
C ARG A 100 5.29 -11.31 -14.15
N LEU A 101 4.53 -11.94 -13.28
CA LEU A 101 4.84 -13.24 -12.69
C LEU A 101 4.15 -14.40 -13.41
N GLY A 102 3.38 -14.13 -14.47
CA GLY A 102 2.62 -15.16 -15.20
C GLY A 102 1.50 -15.79 -14.35
N VAL A 103 0.94 -15.05 -13.40
CA VAL A 103 -0.10 -15.52 -12.48
C VAL A 103 -1.46 -14.98 -12.92
N ARG A 104 -2.50 -15.83 -12.91
CA ARG A 104 -3.89 -15.39 -13.13
C ARG A 104 -4.33 -14.45 -12.02
N ALA A 105 -4.91 -13.29 -12.35
CA ALA A 105 -5.42 -12.34 -11.38
C ALA A 105 -6.87 -11.97 -11.66
N VAL A 106 -7.74 -12.18 -10.67
CA VAL A 106 -9.14 -11.77 -10.70
C VAL A 106 -9.32 -10.55 -9.80
N ILE A 107 -9.89 -9.49 -10.37
CA ILE A 107 -10.13 -8.22 -9.66
C ILE A 107 -11.65 -8.01 -9.58
N VAL A 108 -12.21 -8.21 -8.41
CA VAL A 108 -13.64 -7.96 -8.18
C VAL A 108 -13.85 -6.47 -7.90
N MET A 109 -14.72 -5.85 -8.69
CA MET A 109 -14.99 -4.41 -8.66
C MET A 109 -16.49 -4.18 -8.56
N PRO A 110 -16.97 -3.16 -7.82
CA PRO A 110 -18.38 -2.74 -7.87
C PRO A 110 -18.81 -2.42 -9.31
N ARG A 111 -20.07 -2.66 -9.65
CA ARG A 111 -20.63 -2.30 -10.97
C ARG A 111 -20.58 -0.82 -11.25
N THR A 112 -20.56 0.01 -10.20
CA THR A 112 -20.43 1.47 -10.25
C THR A 112 -19.02 1.94 -10.60
N THR A 113 -18.05 1.03 -10.75
CA THR A 113 -16.65 1.38 -11.06
C THR A 113 -16.55 2.05 -12.43
N PRO A 114 -15.89 3.22 -12.55
CA PRO A 114 -15.70 3.89 -13.83
C PRO A 114 -14.99 3.00 -14.85
N GLU A 115 -15.47 3.02 -16.09
CA GLU A 115 -14.96 2.19 -17.19
C GLU A 115 -13.44 2.32 -17.40
N LEU A 116 -12.89 3.51 -17.19
CA LEU A 116 -11.44 3.77 -17.29
C LEU A 116 -10.64 2.88 -16.33
N LYS A 117 -11.14 2.65 -15.11
CA LYS A 117 -10.48 1.81 -14.11
C LYS A 117 -10.58 0.33 -14.47
N VAL A 118 -11.73 -0.10 -15.00
CA VAL A 118 -11.91 -1.46 -15.53
C VAL A 118 -10.96 -1.72 -16.69
N LYS A 119 -10.92 -0.83 -17.68
CA LYS A 119 -9.98 -0.90 -18.82
C LYS A 119 -8.52 -0.95 -18.37
N GLY A 120 -8.18 -0.21 -17.32
CA GLY A 120 -6.83 -0.23 -16.76
C GLY A 120 -6.42 -1.60 -16.19
N VAL A 121 -7.33 -2.34 -15.58
CA VAL A 121 -7.10 -3.72 -15.11
C VAL A 121 -6.91 -4.66 -16.30
N LEU A 122 -7.83 -4.60 -17.27
CA LEU A 122 -7.80 -5.45 -18.48
C LEU A 122 -6.52 -5.23 -19.31
N ALA A 123 -6.08 -3.97 -19.47
CA ALA A 123 -4.85 -3.61 -20.18
C ALA A 123 -3.58 -4.18 -19.53
N ARG A 124 -3.66 -4.56 -18.25
CA ARG A 124 -2.58 -5.21 -17.49
C ARG A 124 -2.78 -6.71 -17.34
N GLY A 125 -3.64 -7.31 -18.16
CA GLY A 125 -3.87 -8.76 -18.17
C GLY A 125 -4.66 -9.30 -16.97
N GLY A 126 -5.23 -8.45 -16.12
CA GLY A 126 -6.14 -8.87 -15.06
C GLY A 126 -7.55 -9.15 -15.58
N GLU A 127 -8.26 -10.06 -14.94
CA GLU A 127 -9.68 -10.33 -15.16
C GLU A 127 -10.52 -9.41 -14.28
N ALA A 128 -11.30 -8.51 -14.87
CA ALA A 128 -12.20 -7.63 -14.12
C ALA A 128 -13.57 -8.28 -13.98
N LEU A 129 -13.97 -8.57 -12.74
CA LEU A 129 -15.27 -9.13 -12.40
C LEU A 129 -16.13 -8.06 -11.71
N LEU A 130 -17.19 -7.60 -12.37
CA LEU A 130 -18.10 -6.60 -11.82
C LEU A 130 -19.18 -7.26 -10.97
N HIS A 131 -19.22 -6.98 -9.65
CA HIS A 131 -20.17 -7.56 -8.72
C HIS A 131 -20.58 -6.59 -7.62
N GLY A 132 -21.91 -6.56 -7.30
CA GLY A 132 -22.48 -5.66 -6.31
C GLY A 132 -22.43 -4.19 -6.74
N ASP A 133 -23.00 -3.33 -5.92
CA ASP A 133 -23.04 -1.90 -6.19
C ASP A 133 -22.08 -1.10 -5.28
N ALA A 134 -21.60 -1.73 -4.20
CA ALA A 134 -20.69 -1.16 -3.23
C ALA A 134 -19.45 -2.06 -2.98
N PHE A 135 -18.43 -1.49 -2.37
CA PHE A 135 -17.18 -2.21 -2.05
C PHE A 135 -17.39 -3.44 -1.14
N PRO A 136 -18.25 -3.40 -0.09
CA PRO A 136 -18.51 -4.58 0.73
C PRO A 136 -19.04 -5.78 -0.06
N ASP A 137 -19.92 -5.55 -1.05
CA ASP A 137 -20.46 -6.62 -1.90
C ASP A 137 -19.35 -7.27 -2.74
N ALA A 138 -18.52 -6.42 -3.37
CA ALA A 138 -17.39 -6.88 -4.16
C ALA A 138 -16.39 -7.67 -3.29
N LEU A 139 -16.13 -7.21 -2.07
CA LEU A 139 -15.23 -7.89 -1.13
C LEU A 139 -15.78 -9.25 -0.70
N ALA A 140 -17.04 -9.32 -0.30
CA ALA A 140 -17.68 -10.57 0.10
C ALA A 140 -17.63 -11.60 -1.05
N HIS A 141 -17.93 -11.17 -2.27
CA HIS A 141 -17.85 -12.02 -3.45
C HIS A 141 -16.42 -12.48 -3.76
N ALA A 142 -15.44 -11.59 -3.64
CA ALA A 142 -14.04 -11.95 -3.84
C ALA A 142 -13.57 -13.03 -2.86
N LEU A 143 -13.96 -12.93 -1.58
CA LEU A 143 -13.61 -13.92 -0.56
C LEU A 143 -14.28 -15.27 -0.80
N GLN A 144 -15.57 -15.28 -1.19
CA GLN A 144 -16.28 -16.51 -1.56
C GLN A 144 -15.65 -17.18 -2.79
N LEU A 145 -15.27 -16.40 -3.79
CA LEU A 145 -14.63 -16.91 -4.98
C LEU A 145 -13.23 -17.43 -4.70
N ALA A 146 -12.46 -16.76 -3.82
CA ALA A 146 -11.15 -17.21 -3.36
C ALA A 146 -11.22 -18.59 -2.73
N GLU A 147 -12.19 -18.80 -1.83
CA GLU A 147 -12.41 -20.09 -1.16
C GLU A 147 -12.84 -21.18 -2.15
N ARG A 148 -13.81 -20.88 -3.01
CA ARG A 148 -14.37 -21.85 -3.98
C ARG A 148 -13.33 -22.32 -4.99
N GLU A 149 -12.48 -21.41 -5.50
CA GLU A 149 -11.49 -21.71 -6.54
C GLU A 149 -10.09 -21.96 -5.99
N GLY A 150 -9.91 -21.86 -4.66
CA GLY A 150 -8.63 -22.02 -3.99
C GLY A 150 -7.61 -20.94 -4.34
N MET A 151 -8.07 -19.75 -4.81
CA MET A 151 -7.22 -18.62 -5.14
C MET A 151 -6.70 -17.92 -3.88
N THR A 152 -5.52 -17.30 -3.99
CA THR A 152 -4.99 -16.51 -2.88
C THR A 152 -5.58 -15.09 -2.90
N PHE A 153 -6.30 -14.73 -1.84
CA PHE A 153 -6.73 -13.34 -1.66
C PHE A 153 -5.54 -12.45 -1.30
N VAL A 154 -5.34 -11.39 -2.08
CA VAL A 154 -4.27 -10.39 -1.83
C VAL A 154 -4.91 -9.11 -1.28
N PRO A 155 -4.77 -8.85 0.03
CA PRO A 155 -5.39 -7.68 0.64
C PRO A 155 -4.68 -6.39 0.22
N PRO A 156 -5.39 -5.25 0.17
CA PRO A 156 -4.83 -3.98 -0.27
C PRO A 156 -3.89 -3.32 0.74
N TYR A 157 -3.81 -3.80 1.99
CA TYR A 157 -3.02 -3.16 3.05
C TYR A 157 -2.59 -4.07 4.22
N ASP A 158 -3.48 -4.88 4.80
CA ASP A 158 -3.21 -5.62 6.04
C ASP A 158 -2.58 -7.00 5.75
N ASP A 159 -1.33 -6.98 5.34
CA ASP A 159 -0.54 -8.17 5.02
C ASP A 159 0.96 -7.84 5.19
N PRO A 160 1.75 -8.69 5.86
CA PRO A 160 3.17 -8.42 6.13
C PRO A 160 4.00 -8.21 4.86
N ASP A 161 3.73 -8.96 3.79
CA ASP A 161 4.45 -8.83 2.53
C ASP A 161 4.08 -7.54 1.79
N VAL A 162 2.79 -7.16 1.85
CA VAL A 162 2.32 -5.88 1.31
C VAL A 162 2.99 -4.73 2.06
N ILE A 163 3.02 -4.77 3.39
CA ILE A 163 3.68 -3.76 4.22
C ILE A 163 5.18 -3.68 3.91
N ALA A 164 5.85 -4.83 3.77
CA ALA A 164 7.26 -4.88 3.43
C ALA A 164 7.56 -4.23 2.07
N GLY A 165 6.77 -4.55 1.05
CA GLY A 165 6.89 -3.92 -0.26
C GLY A 165 6.73 -2.40 -0.20
N GLN A 166 5.72 -1.90 0.53
CA GLN A 166 5.49 -0.45 0.72
C GLN A 166 6.64 0.22 1.48
N GLY A 167 7.27 -0.50 2.43
CA GLY A 167 8.40 0.02 3.22
C GLY A 167 9.63 0.37 2.39
N THR A 168 9.78 -0.18 1.18
CA THR A 168 10.87 0.17 0.26
C THR A 168 10.86 1.65 -0.15
N VAL A 169 9.72 2.34 -0.03
CA VAL A 169 9.61 3.78 -0.21
C VAL A 169 10.51 4.53 0.81
N ALA A 170 10.51 4.09 2.07
CA ALA A 170 11.35 4.68 3.11
C ALA A 170 12.84 4.39 2.88
N MET A 171 13.17 3.19 2.41
CA MET A 171 14.53 2.82 2.05
C MET A 171 15.08 3.77 0.97
N GLU A 172 14.29 4.04 -0.07
CA GLU A 172 14.66 4.99 -1.13
C GLU A 172 14.80 6.42 -0.59
N ILE A 173 13.85 6.89 0.24
CA ILE A 173 13.90 8.25 0.82
C ILE A 173 15.19 8.44 1.60
N LEU A 174 15.54 7.51 2.52
CA LEU A 174 16.75 7.66 3.34
C LEU A 174 18.04 7.53 2.53
N ARG A 175 18.03 6.77 1.42
CA ARG A 175 19.16 6.68 0.50
C ARG A 175 19.32 7.94 -0.35
N GLN A 176 18.21 8.51 -0.84
CA GLN A 176 18.20 9.70 -1.70
C GLN A 176 18.43 11.00 -0.92
N HIS A 177 18.23 10.99 0.39
CA HIS A 177 18.44 12.15 1.26
C HIS A 177 19.15 11.76 2.56
N SER A 178 20.47 11.91 2.57
CA SER A 178 21.33 11.61 3.72
C SER A 178 21.37 12.74 4.77
N GLY A 179 20.86 13.91 4.43
CA GLY A 179 20.87 15.08 5.31
C GLY A 179 19.82 15.03 6.43
N ARG A 180 19.64 16.14 7.12
CA ARG A 180 18.61 16.29 8.13
C ARG A 180 17.22 16.18 7.51
N LEU A 181 16.40 15.31 8.10
CA LEU A 181 14.99 15.13 7.75
C LEU A 181 14.17 15.18 9.04
N ASP A 182 13.29 16.16 9.17
CA ASP A 182 12.55 16.40 10.41
C ASP A 182 11.27 15.55 10.49
N ALA A 183 10.59 15.37 9.35
CA ALA A 183 9.35 14.60 9.29
C ALA A 183 9.09 14.01 7.90
N ILE A 184 8.37 12.88 7.87
CA ILE A 184 7.79 12.29 6.67
C ILE A 184 6.27 12.28 6.86
N PHE A 185 5.56 12.99 5.99
CA PHE A 185 4.11 12.99 5.94
C PHE A 185 3.64 11.90 4.99
N VAL A 186 2.77 11.02 5.46
CA VAL A 186 2.33 9.83 4.72
C VAL A 186 0.80 9.83 4.63
N PRO A 187 0.22 9.81 3.41
CA PRO A 187 -1.22 9.64 3.26
C PRO A 187 -1.65 8.27 3.77
N VAL A 188 -2.72 8.23 4.54
CA VAL A 188 -3.23 7.00 5.17
C VAL A 188 -4.63 6.70 4.68
N GLY A 189 -4.81 5.46 4.20
CA GLY A 189 -6.08 4.79 4.07
C GLY A 189 -6.01 3.51 4.92
N GLY A 190 -5.76 2.34 4.30
CA GLY A 190 -5.60 1.08 5.04
C GLY A 190 -4.30 0.91 5.84
N GLY A 191 -3.38 1.88 5.83
CA GLY A 191 -2.23 1.93 6.74
C GLY A 191 -0.95 1.22 6.27
N SER A 192 -0.93 0.42 5.20
CA SER A 192 0.26 -0.33 4.80
C SER A 192 1.49 0.54 4.49
N LEU A 193 1.28 1.70 3.86
CA LEU A 193 2.38 2.60 3.50
C LEU A 193 3.04 3.19 4.75
N ILE A 194 2.23 3.75 5.65
CA ILE A 194 2.76 4.34 6.88
C ILE A 194 3.38 3.29 7.80
N ALA A 195 2.81 2.08 7.86
CA ALA A 195 3.36 0.97 8.64
C ALA A 195 4.75 0.57 8.12
N GLY A 196 4.91 0.36 6.81
CA GLY A 196 6.20 0.04 6.20
C GLY A 196 7.23 1.16 6.35
N ILE A 197 6.82 2.42 6.09
CA ILE A 197 7.70 3.58 6.27
C ILE A 197 8.13 3.72 7.73
N ALA A 198 7.18 3.63 8.67
CA ALA A 198 7.47 3.78 10.08
C ALA A 198 8.38 2.67 10.60
N ALA A 199 8.15 1.40 10.19
CA ALA A 199 9.00 0.29 10.58
C ALA A 199 10.47 0.53 10.18
N TYR A 200 10.70 0.93 8.93
CA TYR A 200 12.06 1.18 8.42
C TYR A 200 12.70 2.42 9.05
N VAL A 201 11.96 3.54 9.06
CA VAL A 201 12.46 4.83 9.58
C VAL A 201 12.74 4.76 11.08
N LYS A 202 11.81 4.22 11.87
CA LYS A 202 11.97 4.18 13.33
C LYS A 202 13.05 3.21 13.80
N HIS A 203 13.39 2.22 12.97
CA HIS A 203 14.53 1.34 13.24
C HIS A 203 15.87 2.04 13.01
N LEU A 204 16.02 2.79 11.92
CA LEU A 204 17.30 3.39 11.49
C LEU A 204 17.49 4.85 11.95
N ARG A 205 16.44 5.64 11.92
CA ARG A 205 16.42 7.08 12.21
C ARG A 205 15.21 7.41 13.07
N PRO A 206 15.20 7.00 14.36
CA PRO A 206 14.06 7.21 15.27
C PRO A 206 13.77 8.69 15.55
N ASP A 207 14.73 9.58 15.29
CA ASP A 207 14.62 11.03 15.35
C ASP A 207 13.63 11.62 14.33
N ILE A 208 13.44 10.98 13.16
CA ILE A 208 12.51 11.44 12.14
C ILE A 208 11.07 11.17 12.57
N ARG A 209 10.23 12.18 12.52
CA ARG A 209 8.79 12.01 12.78
C ARG A 209 8.11 11.40 11.54
N VAL A 210 7.31 10.38 11.75
CA VAL A 210 6.41 9.83 10.73
C VAL A 210 5.00 10.25 11.09
N ILE A 211 4.37 11.01 10.21
CA ILE A 211 3.08 11.68 10.45
C ILE A 211 2.06 11.16 9.43
N GLY A 212 1.01 10.50 9.91
CA GLY A 212 -0.13 10.09 9.08
C GLY A 212 -0.99 11.30 8.73
N VAL A 213 -1.48 11.32 7.50
CA VAL A 213 -2.40 12.34 7.00
C VAL A 213 -3.64 11.64 6.48
N GLU A 214 -4.80 11.96 7.04
CA GLU A 214 -6.11 11.42 6.68
C GLU A 214 -7.10 12.56 6.44
N PRO A 215 -8.10 12.36 5.58
CA PRO A 215 -9.26 13.25 5.53
C PRO A 215 -10.05 13.20 6.85
N GLU A 216 -10.69 14.29 7.25
CA GLU A 216 -11.47 14.35 8.49
C GLU A 216 -12.65 13.37 8.51
N ASP A 217 -13.23 13.12 7.35
CA ASP A 217 -14.35 12.20 7.12
C ASP A 217 -13.93 10.75 6.84
N SER A 218 -12.62 10.45 6.93
CA SER A 218 -12.05 9.11 6.71
C SER A 218 -10.84 8.86 7.61
N ASN A 219 -10.91 9.24 8.88
CA ASN A 219 -9.81 9.25 9.85
C ASN A 219 -9.66 7.92 10.62
N CYS A 220 -9.68 6.80 9.93
CA CYS A 220 -9.70 5.46 10.53
C CYS A 220 -8.48 5.15 11.41
N LEU A 221 -7.27 5.59 11.02
CA LEU A 221 -6.07 5.37 11.80
C LEU A 221 -6.06 6.23 13.07
N GLN A 222 -6.47 7.49 12.98
CA GLN A 222 -6.60 8.37 14.14
C GLN A 222 -7.59 7.79 15.16
N ALA A 223 -8.75 7.32 14.69
CA ALA A 223 -9.76 6.69 15.54
C ALA A 223 -9.23 5.39 16.18
N ALA A 224 -8.54 4.54 15.41
CA ALA A 224 -7.95 3.31 15.92
C ALA A 224 -6.86 3.56 16.97
N LEU A 225 -5.99 4.56 16.76
CA LEU A 225 -4.98 4.95 17.73
C LEU A 225 -5.59 5.49 19.03
N ALA A 226 -6.67 6.25 18.94
CA ALA A 226 -7.39 6.75 20.12
C ALA A 226 -8.12 5.65 20.89
N ALA A 227 -8.68 4.66 20.20
CA ALA A 227 -9.36 3.51 20.78
C ALA A 227 -8.39 2.44 21.32
N GLY A 228 -7.14 2.39 20.83
CA GLY A 228 -6.19 1.31 21.12
C GLY A 228 -6.49 0.00 20.41
N GLU A 229 -7.45 -0.01 19.50
CA GLU A 229 -7.87 -1.18 18.71
C GLU A 229 -8.32 -0.76 17.30
N ARG A 230 -8.52 -1.74 16.41
CA ARG A 230 -9.01 -1.49 15.06
C ARG A 230 -10.44 -0.95 15.09
N VAL A 231 -10.64 0.22 14.50
CA VAL A 231 -11.95 0.84 14.34
C VAL A 231 -12.42 0.71 12.90
N VAL A 232 -13.70 0.34 12.72
CA VAL A 232 -14.39 0.38 11.43
C VAL A 232 -15.29 1.61 11.44
N LEU A 233 -15.04 2.54 10.51
CA LEU A 233 -15.86 3.73 10.37
C LEU A 233 -17.25 3.36 9.81
N GLY A 234 -18.32 3.89 10.42
CA GLY A 234 -19.69 3.66 9.95
C GLY A 234 -19.98 4.31 8.59
N GLN A 235 -19.25 5.37 8.26
CA GLN A 235 -19.32 6.08 6.99
C GLN A 235 -17.93 6.59 6.61
N VAL A 236 -17.61 6.54 5.34
CA VAL A 236 -16.34 7.05 4.78
C VAL A 236 -16.69 8.08 3.73
N GLY A 237 -16.08 9.26 3.81
CA GLY A 237 -16.22 10.30 2.79
C GLY A 237 -15.69 9.86 1.42
N LEU A 238 -16.16 10.51 0.37
CA LEU A 238 -15.82 10.26 -1.02
C LEU A 238 -14.62 11.09 -1.48
#